data_370fb8935cd784c649dae3fd048d58a7
#
_entry.id   370fb8935cd784c649dae3fd048d58a7
#
_cell.length_a   1.000
_cell.length_b   1.000
_cell.length_c   1.000
_cell.angle_alpha   90.00
_cell.angle_beta   90.00
_cell.angle_gamma   90.00
#
_symmetry.space_group_name_H-M   'P 1'
#
loop_
_entity.id
_entity.type
_entity.pdbx_description
1 polymer ?
#
loop_
_entity_poly.entity_id
_entity_poly.type
_entity_poly.pdbx_seq_one_letter_code
_entity_poly.pdbx_strand_id
1 'polypeptide(L)'
;MIITKFESWWVERGKCLFDERRQGGAKMGWDVIVIRLTTDTGLEGHAVCMAARSGAVSESYLQESIAPVVLGRDPHDREAIFQELWVIDRHEAFFPVFLPGPVDVALWDLCAKEAGLPLYKYIGAYRDKLPVYASSNFLPTVQDYVDEALYYKSKGIKGYKAHPAGPVEFDMKVHAAVREAVGDDFILMTDPVGDYTLDEAIRVGRQLEKLNYKWFEEPFRDFELYKYSELCRALDI
;
A
#
# COMPACT_ATOMS: atom_id res chain seq x y z
N MET A 1 -26.60 15.75 7.36
CA MET A 1 -25.91 15.81 6.03
C MET A 1 -26.19 14.52 5.30
N ILE A 2 -26.62 14.60 4.03
CA ILE A 2 -27.02 13.40 3.25
C ILE A 2 -26.23 13.36 1.96
N ILE A 3 -25.66 12.23 1.61
CA ILE A 3 -24.93 12.01 0.36
C ILE A 3 -25.91 11.96 -0.79
N THR A 4 -25.80 12.92 -1.70
CA THR A 4 -26.70 13.08 -2.85
C THR A 4 -26.09 12.65 -4.17
N LYS A 5 -24.74 12.54 -4.23
CA LYS A 5 -24.04 12.17 -5.45
C LYS A 5 -22.80 11.34 -5.12
N PHE A 6 -22.59 10.30 -5.92
CA PHE A 6 -21.40 9.45 -5.92
C PHE A 6 -20.80 9.49 -7.32
N GLU A 7 -19.56 9.93 -7.43
CA GLU A 7 -18.82 10.01 -8.70
C GLU A 7 -17.50 9.26 -8.57
N SER A 8 -17.14 8.55 -9.60
CA SER A 8 -15.80 7.95 -9.73
C SER A 8 -15.23 8.21 -11.11
N TRP A 9 -13.93 8.34 -11.19
CA TRP A 9 -13.20 8.51 -12.43
C TRP A 9 -12.01 7.58 -12.44
N TRP A 10 -11.95 6.78 -13.48
CA TRP A 10 -10.79 5.98 -13.76
C TRP A 10 -9.75 6.82 -14.53
N VAL A 11 -8.54 6.87 -14.00
CA VAL A 11 -7.41 7.56 -14.62
C VAL A 11 -6.34 6.53 -14.99
N GLU A 12 -6.16 6.33 -16.27
CA GLU A 12 -5.12 5.45 -16.80
C GLU A 12 -3.75 6.13 -16.65
N ARG A 13 -2.85 5.53 -15.86
CA ARG A 13 -1.49 6.04 -15.64
C ARG A 13 -0.47 5.50 -16.63
N GLY A 14 -0.90 4.73 -17.62
CA GLY A 14 -0.02 4.04 -18.56
C GLY A 14 0.53 2.72 -18.03
N LYS A 15 1.22 1.99 -18.89
CA LYS A 15 1.77 0.67 -18.57
C LYS A 15 3.18 0.84 -18.06
N CYS A 16 3.44 0.60 -16.78
CA CYS A 16 4.79 0.35 -16.33
C CYS A 16 5.16 -1.11 -16.57
N LEU A 17 6.40 -1.33 -16.99
CA LEU A 17 6.99 -2.65 -16.98
C LEU A 17 7.17 -3.06 -15.52
N PHE A 18 6.43 -4.04 -15.08
CA PHE A 18 6.87 -4.84 -13.94
C PHE A 18 8.12 -5.57 -14.43
N ASP A 19 9.17 -5.46 -13.65
CA ASP A 19 10.51 -5.90 -14.00
C ASP A 19 10.55 -7.20 -14.84
N GLU A 20 11.29 -7.16 -15.95
CA GLU A 20 11.51 -8.33 -16.82
C GLU A 20 12.14 -9.51 -16.07
N ARG A 21 12.73 -9.28 -14.89
CA ARG A 21 13.27 -10.30 -13.98
C ARG A 21 12.19 -11.15 -13.31
N ARG A 22 10.97 -10.67 -13.19
CA ARG A 22 9.82 -11.47 -12.76
C ARG A 22 9.19 -12.12 -13.97
N GLN A 23 9.01 -13.43 -13.90
CA GLN A 23 8.50 -14.29 -14.95
C GLN A 23 7.38 -13.64 -15.76
N GLY A 24 7.65 -13.39 -17.04
CA GLY A 24 6.65 -13.09 -18.03
C GLY A 24 6.40 -11.62 -18.36
N GLY A 25 7.11 -10.64 -17.79
CA GLY A 25 7.09 -9.24 -18.25
C GLY A 25 5.69 -8.64 -18.40
N ALA A 26 4.74 -8.99 -17.53
CA ALA A 26 3.37 -8.51 -17.61
C ALA A 26 3.37 -6.99 -17.47
N LYS A 27 2.94 -6.30 -18.51
CA LYS A 27 2.67 -4.86 -18.43
C LYS A 27 1.50 -4.65 -17.49
N MET A 28 1.77 -4.13 -16.30
CA MET A 28 0.74 -3.75 -15.35
C MET A 28 0.44 -2.27 -15.47
N GLY A 29 -0.83 -1.93 -15.68
CA GLY A 29 -1.33 -0.58 -15.48
C GLY A 29 -1.46 -0.30 -13.99
N TRP A 30 -0.90 0.81 -13.54
CA TRP A 30 -1.15 1.36 -12.21
C TRP A 30 -2.24 2.41 -12.32
N ASP A 31 -3.42 1.99 -12.76
CA ASP A 31 -4.54 2.89 -12.86
C ASP A 31 -4.97 3.34 -11.47
N VAL A 32 -5.49 4.55 -11.39
CA VAL A 32 -6.08 5.09 -10.17
C VAL A 32 -7.54 5.42 -10.41
N ILE A 33 -8.34 5.29 -9.35
CA ILE A 33 -9.71 5.78 -9.31
C ILE A 33 -9.75 6.94 -8.33
N VAL A 34 -10.35 8.02 -8.75
CA VAL A 34 -10.71 9.15 -7.89
C VAL A 34 -12.19 9.00 -7.55
N ILE A 35 -12.53 9.15 -6.28
CA ILE A 35 -13.91 9.12 -5.77
C ILE A 35 -14.24 10.50 -5.24
N ARG A 36 -15.45 10.96 -5.55
CA ARG A 36 -16.04 12.16 -4.97
C ARG A 36 -17.46 11.85 -4.49
N LEU A 37 -17.71 12.15 -3.24
CA LEU A 37 -19.05 12.13 -2.63
C LEU A 37 -19.49 13.58 -2.44
N THR A 38 -20.70 13.93 -2.89
CA THR A 38 -21.29 15.26 -2.68
C THR A 38 -22.54 15.14 -1.81
N THR A 39 -22.70 16.05 -0.88
CA THR A 39 -23.84 16.07 0.05
C THR A 39 -24.88 17.12 -0.31
N ASP A 40 -26.05 17.05 0.31
CA ASP A 40 -27.13 18.04 0.24
C ASP A 40 -26.71 19.43 0.72
N THR A 41 -25.65 19.54 1.53
CA THR A 41 -25.08 20.81 1.98
C THR A 41 -24.03 21.39 1.02
N GLY A 42 -23.69 20.67 -0.06
CA GLY A 42 -22.67 21.05 -1.03
C GLY A 42 -21.23 20.72 -0.60
N LEU A 43 -21.04 20.08 0.56
CA LEU A 43 -19.71 19.57 0.94
C LEU A 43 -19.32 18.37 0.06
N GLU A 44 -18.03 18.31 -0.26
CA GLU A 44 -17.46 17.23 -1.04
C GLU A 44 -16.39 16.46 -0.26
N GLY A 45 -16.49 15.13 -0.26
CA GLY A 45 -15.49 14.21 0.25
C GLY A 45 -14.75 13.53 -0.89
N HIS A 46 -13.43 13.36 -0.73
CA HIS A 46 -12.58 12.84 -1.80
C HIS A 46 -11.71 11.71 -1.32
N ALA A 47 -11.48 10.75 -2.21
CA ALA A 47 -10.48 9.71 -2.03
C ALA A 47 -9.86 9.31 -3.36
N VAL A 48 -8.68 8.71 -3.27
CA VAL A 48 -7.98 8.10 -4.40
C VAL A 48 -7.58 6.70 -4.01
N CYS A 49 -7.79 5.73 -4.88
CA CYS A 49 -7.29 4.38 -4.70
C CYS A 49 -6.59 3.86 -5.95
N MET A 50 -5.78 2.84 -5.75
CA MET A 50 -5.25 2.07 -6.87
C MET A 50 -6.36 1.18 -7.44
N ALA A 51 -6.50 1.20 -8.76
CA ALA A 51 -7.52 0.42 -9.47
C ALA A 51 -7.05 -1.01 -9.81
N ALA A 52 -5.99 -1.47 -9.17
CA ALA A 52 -5.34 -2.73 -9.49
C ALA A 52 -5.03 -2.87 -10.98
N ARG A 53 -5.45 -3.97 -11.60
CA ARG A 53 -5.12 -4.28 -13.01
C ARG A 53 -6.16 -3.79 -14.02
N SER A 54 -7.30 -3.29 -13.55
CA SER A 54 -8.40 -2.85 -14.42
C SER A 54 -9.24 -1.77 -13.73
N GLY A 55 -8.97 -0.53 -14.09
CA GLY A 55 -9.75 0.61 -13.62
C GLY A 55 -11.22 0.48 -13.98
N ALA A 56 -11.54 0.03 -15.19
CA ALA A 56 -12.92 -0.13 -15.66
C ALA A 56 -13.72 -1.14 -14.81
N VAL A 57 -13.12 -2.26 -14.42
CA VAL A 57 -13.80 -3.26 -13.57
C VAL A 57 -14.03 -2.70 -12.17
N SER A 58 -13.01 -2.05 -11.59
CA SER A 58 -13.15 -1.44 -10.26
C SER A 58 -14.18 -0.32 -10.25
N GLU A 59 -14.24 0.49 -11.31
CA GLU A 59 -15.25 1.54 -11.46
C GLU A 59 -16.66 0.96 -11.57
N SER A 60 -16.86 -0.13 -12.32
CA SER A 60 -18.14 -0.82 -12.40
C SER A 60 -18.61 -1.27 -11.03
N TYR A 61 -17.75 -1.89 -10.22
CA TYR A 61 -18.11 -2.27 -8.85
C TYR A 61 -18.49 -1.06 -7.97
N LEU A 62 -17.75 0.03 -8.09
CA LEU A 62 -18.05 1.25 -7.35
C LEU A 62 -19.43 1.81 -7.70
N GLN A 63 -19.79 1.82 -8.98
CA GLN A 63 -21.06 2.39 -9.44
C GLN A 63 -22.25 1.45 -9.24
N GLU A 64 -22.09 0.16 -9.52
CA GLU A 64 -23.18 -0.80 -9.54
C GLU A 64 -23.45 -1.43 -8.16
N SER A 65 -22.41 -1.63 -7.35
CA SER A 65 -22.55 -2.36 -6.08
C SER A 65 -22.39 -1.46 -4.85
N ILE A 66 -21.50 -0.47 -4.88
CA ILE A 66 -21.16 0.33 -3.70
C ILE A 66 -21.94 1.64 -3.65
N ALA A 67 -22.04 2.37 -4.75
CA ALA A 67 -22.78 3.65 -4.77
C ALA A 67 -24.24 3.54 -4.30
N PRO A 68 -25.02 2.50 -4.65
CA PRO A 68 -26.38 2.36 -4.15
C PRO A 68 -26.51 2.26 -2.63
N VAL A 69 -25.50 1.70 -1.95
CA VAL A 69 -25.45 1.58 -0.48
C VAL A 69 -25.13 2.92 0.19
N VAL A 70 -24.36 3.75 -0.48
CA VAL A 70 -23.85 5.03 0.07
C VAL A 70 -24.81 6.19 -0.19
N LEU A 71 -25.46 6.20 -1.35
CA LEU A 71 -26.40 7.27 -1.72
C LEU A 71 -27.61 7.32 -0.76
N GLY A 72 -27.97 8.53 -0.37
CA GLY A 72 -29.08 8.76 0.58
C GLY A 72 -28.70 8.56 2.06
N ARG A 73 -27.46 8.19 2.35
CA ARG A 73 -26.99 7.96 3.74
C ARG A 73 -26.34 9.21 4.34
N ASP A 74 -26.32 9.26 5.65
CA ASP A 74 -25.51 10.21 6.40
C ASP A 74 -24.06 9.71 6.43
N PRO A 75 -23.06 10.52 6.04
CA PRO A 75 -21.65 10.11 6.11
C PRO A 75 -21.17 9.77 7.53
N HIS A 76 -21.87 10.17 8.58
CA HIS A 76 -21.55 9.75 9.95
C HIS A 76 -21.89 8.29 10.26
N ASP A 77 -22.76 7.66 9.46
CA ASP A 77 -23.12 6.25 9.60
C ASP A 77 -22.08 5.31 8.97
N ARG A 78 -20.80 5.71 8.98
CA ARG A 78 -19.69 4.98 8.32
C ARG A 78 -19.64 3.50 8.67
N GLU A 79 -19.74 3.19 9.96
CA GLU A 79 -19.68 1.80 10.42
C GLU A 79 -20.87 0.99 9.86
N ALA A 80 -22.07 1.56 9.88
CA ALA A 80 -23.23 0.89 9.31
C ALA A 80 -23.08 0.67 7.80
N ILE A 81 -22.57 1.66 7.07
CA ILE A 81 -22.28 1.55 5.63
C ILE A 81 -21.22 0.46 5.39
N PHE A 82 -20.14 0.44 6.17
CA PHE A 82 -19.08 -0.56 6.03
C PHE A 82 -19.60 -1.99 6.26
N GLN A 83 -20.40 -2.18 7.33
CA GLN A 83 -20.99 -3.49 7.64
C GLN A 83 -21.94 -3.98 6.54
N GLU A 84 -22.74 -3.08 5.96
CA GLU A 84 -23.61 -3.42 4.84
C GLU A 84 -22.81 -3.80 3.58
N LEU A 85 -21.76 -3.05 3.24
CA LEU A 85 -20.85 -3.39 2.15
C LEU A 85 -20.15 -4.73 2.38
N TRP A 86 -19.77 -5.03 3.61
CA TRP A 86 -19.16 -6.32 3.97
C TRP A 86 -20.14 -7.50 3.76
N VAL A 87 -21.41 -7.29 4.10
CA VAL A 87 -22.48 -8.31 3.88
C VAL A 87 -22.68 -8.53 2.38
N ILE A 88 -22.74 -7.47 1.59
CA ILE A 88 -22.93 -7.54 0.12
C ILE A 88 -21.72 -8.25 -0.52
N ASP A 89 -20.50 -7.90 -0.16
CA ASP A 89 -19.32 -8.59 -0.65
C ASP A 89 -19.38 -10.09 -0.35
N ARG A 90 -19.74 -10.43 0.87
CA ARG A 90 -19.81 -11.82 1.34
C ARG A 90 -20.84 -12.66 0.58
N HIS A 91 -21.99 -12.10 0.27
CA HIS A 91 -23.16 -12.87 -0.17
C HIS A 91 -23.55 -12.65 -1.64
N GLU A 92 -23.22 -11.52 -2.25
CA GLU A 92 -23.79 -11.13 -3.52
C GLU A 92 -22.78 -10.70 -4.58
N ALA A 93 -21.76 -9.93 -4.23
CA ALA A 93 -20.98 -9.20 -5.22
C ALA A 93 -19.55 -9.70 -5.42
N PHE A 94 -18.88 -10.23 -4.40
CA PHE A 94 -17.45 -10.60 -4.45
C PHE A 94 -16.56 -9.53 -5.07
N PHE A 95 -16.79 -8.26 -4.74
CA PHE A 95 -15.96 -7.19 -5.26
C PHE A 95 -14.57 -7.19 -4.57
N PRO A 96 -13.56 -6.61 -5.20
CA PRO A 96 -12.23 -6.53 -4.59
C PRO A 96 -12.29 -5.86 -3.22
N VAL A 97 -11.84 -6.54 -2.19
CA VAL A 97 -11.91 -6.14 -0.77
C VAL A 97 -11.35 -4.74 -0.49
N PHE A 98 -10.47 -4.24 -1.33
CA PHE A 98 -9.89 -2.90 -1.20
C PHE A 98 -10.81 -1.76 -1.67
N LEU A 99 -11.92 -2.03 -2.39
CA LEU A 99 -12.80 -0.97 -2.92
C LEU A 99 -13.65 -0.25 -1.87
N PRO A 100 -14.16 -0.88 -0.80
CA PRO A 100 -14.82 -0.17 0.29
C PRO A 100 -13.93 0.85 1.00
N GLY A 101 -12.62 0.58 1.13
CA GLY A 101 -11.67 1.43 1.85
C GLY A 101 -11.63 2.89 1.37
N PRO A 102 -11.42 3.19 0.09
CA PRO A 102 -11.43 4.57 -0.40
C PRO A 102 -12.79 5.25 -0.27
N VAL A 103 -13.90 4.51 -0.31
CA VAL A 103 -15.22 5.08 -0.02
C VAL A 103 -15.29 5.52 1.44
N ASP A 104 -14.85 4.68 2.36
CA ASP A 104 -14.75 5.04 3.78
C ASP A 104 -13.83 6.26 4.02
N VAL A 105 -12.69 6.34 3.34
CA VAL A 105 -11.82 7.53 3.37
C VAL A 105 -12.57 8.80 2.92
N ALA A 106 -13.38 8.73 1.86
CA ALA A 106 -14.18 9.87 1.40
C ALA A 106 -15.27 10.26 2.41
N LEU A 107 -15.86 9.30 3.12
CA LEU A 107 -16.80 9.56 4.21
C LEU A 107 -16.11 10.25 5.39
N TRP A 108 -14.92 9.82 5.77
CA TRP A 108 -14.10 10.47 6.79
C TRP A 108 -13.71 11.89 6.40
N ASP A 109 -13.37 12.13 5.14
CA ASP A 109 -13.05 13.46 4.61
C ASP A 109 -14.26 14.41 4.70
N LEU A 110 -15.47 13.94 4.35
CA LEU A 110 -16.71 14.69 4.52
C LEU A 110 -16.94 15.12 5.99
N CYS A 111 -16.86 14.16 6.92
CA CYS A 111 -17.12 14.43 8.33
C CYS A 111 -16.07 15.39 8.93
N ALA A 112 -14.81 15.26 8.55
CA ALA A 112 -13.76 16.16 8.99
C ALA A 112 -13.97 17.59 8.44
N LYS A 113 -14.38 17.72 7.18
CA LYS A 113 -14.71 19.02 6.57
C LYS A 113 -15.94 19.67 7.20
N GLU A 114 -16.99 18.90 7.49
CA GLU A 114 -18.15 19.41 8.23
C GLU A 114 -17.76 19.95 9.60
N ALA A 115 -16.90 19.23 10.31
CA ALA A 115 -16.37 19.67 11.61
C ALA A 115 -15.38 20.85 11.51
N GLY A 116 -15.00 21.29 10.30
CA GLY A 116 -14.00 22.35 10.10
C GLY A 116 -12.59 21.96 10.57
N LEU A 117 -12.28 20.67 10.63
CA LEU A 117 -11.02 20.13 11.15
C LEU A 117 -10.26 19.36 10.06
N PRO A 118 -8.92 19.44 10.04
CA PRO A 118 -8.14 18.50 9.25
C PRO A 118 -8.35 17.08 9.80
N LEU A 119 -8.37 16.10 8.92
CA LEU A 119 -8.72 14.71 9.26
C LEU A 119 -7.93 14.17 10.45
N TYR A 120 -6.62 14.41 10.53
CA TYR A 120 -5.80 13.91 11.63
C TYR A 120 -6.22 14.47 13.01
N LYS A 121 -6.79 15.68 13.05
CA LYS A 121 -7.36 16.23 14.28
C LYS A 121 -8.73 15.65 14.57
N TYR A 122 -9.54 15.44 13.54
CA TYR A 122 -10.87 14.89 13.68
C TYR A 122 -10.85 13.46 14.27
N ILE A 123 -9.88 12.65 13.87
CA ILE A 123 -9.69 11.28 14.41
C ILE A 123 -8.96 11.23 15.75
N GLY A 124 -8.63 12.37 16.37
CA GLY A 124 -7.91 12.44 17.65
C GLY A 124 -6.39 12.55 17.49
N ALA A 125 -5.91 13.78 17.26
CA ALA A 125 -4.49 14.03 17.02
C ALA A 125 -3.63 13.72 18.27
N TYR A 126 -2.63 12.87 18.09
CA TYR A 126 -1.58 12.61 19.06
C TYR A 126 -0.29 13.36 18.73
N ARG A 127 0.02 13.53 17.44
CA ARG A 127 1.22 14.21 16.95
C ARG A 127 0.95 14.95 15.64
N ASP A 128 1.76 15.95 15.34
CA ASP A 128 1.71 16.76 14.12
C ASP A 128 2.86 16.43 13.13
N LYS A 129 3.81 15.61 13.57
CA LYS A 129 4.96 15.15 12.75
C LYS A 129 5.18 13.67 12.95
N LEU A 130 5.50 12.99 11.87
CA LEU A 130 5.83 11.57 11.87
C LEU A 130 7.25 11.36 11.30
N PRO A 131 8.05 10.45 11.87
CA PRO A 131 9.26 10.00 11.22
C PRO A 131 8.89 9.26 9.93
N VAL A 132 9.67 9.45 8.88
CA VAL A 132 9.49 8.81 7.59
C VAL A 132 10.75 8.09 7.15
N TYR A 133 10.59 7.07 6.33
CA TYR A 133 11.67 6.45 5.56
C TYR A 133 11.38 6.56 4.06
N ALA A 134 12.41 6.44 3.24
CA ALA A 134 12.25 6.34 1.80
C ALA A 134 11.99 4.88 1.41
N SER A 135 11.10 4.67 0.47
CA SER A 135 10.73 3.35 -0.05
C SER A 135 11.06 3.31 -1.54
N SER A 136 11.92 2.39 -1.97
CA SER A 136 12.32 2.28 -3.37
C SER A 136 11.21 1.71 -4.24
N ASN A 137 11.34 1.92 -5.55
CA ASN A 137 10.75 1.04 -6.55
C ASN A 137 11.68 -0.15 -6.81
N PHE A 138 11.29 -1.04 -7.75
CA PHE A 138 12.18 -2.06 -8.29
C PHE A 138 13.24 -1.38 -9.16
N LEU A 139 14.50 -1.50 -8.76
CA LEU A 139 15.61 -0.88 -9.48
C LEU A 139 16.42 -1.93 -10.25
N PRO A 140 16.97 -1.59 -11.43
CA PRO A 140 17.57 -2.58 -12.32
C PRO A 140 18.92 -3.15 -11.82
N THR A 141 19.69 -2.37 -11.08
CA THR A 141 21.04 -2.79 -10.65
C THR A 141 21.26 -2.60 -9.15
N VAL A 142 22.22 -3.31 -8.59
CA VAL A 142 22.65 -3.13 -7.20
C VAL A 142 23.11 -1.69 -6.94
N GLN A 143 23.79 -1.08 -7.93
CA GLN A 143 24.28 0.28 -7.79
C GLN A 143 23.15 1.31 -7.71
N ASP A 144 22.05 1.10 -8.44
CA ASP A 144 20.89 2.01 -8.37
C ASP A 144 20.28 2.05 -6.96
N TYR A 145 20.20 0.90 -6.26
CA TYR A 145 19.77 0.86 -4.86
C TYR A 145 20.72 1.59 -3.93
N VAL A 146 22.02 1.45 -4.15
CA VAL A 146 23.06 2.15 -3.38
C VAL A 146 22.95 3.66 -3.58
N ASP A 147 22.88 4.10 -4.84
CA ASP A 147 22.81 5.52 -5.18
C ASP A 147 21.52 6.16 -4.63
N GLU A 148 20.40 5.47 -4.73
CA GLU A 148 19.12 5.96 -4.18
C GLU A 148 19.16 6.04 -2.65
N ALA A 149 19.70 5.05 -1.96
CA ALA A 149 19.85 5.06 -0.50
C ALA A 149 20.75 6.21 -0.02
N LEU A 150 21.89 6.43 -0.69
CA LEU A 150 22.79 7.55 -0.42
C LEU A 150 22.14 8.90 -0.69
N TYR A 151 21.36 9.00 -1.78
CA TYR A 151 20.61 10.21 -2.09
C TYR A 151 19.64 10.57 -0.96
N TYR A 152 18.81 9.63 -0.50
CA TYR A 152 17.87 9.91 0.58
C TYR A 152 18.58 10.18 1.92
N LYS A 153 19.67 9.49 2.21
CA LYS A 153 20.52 9.79 3.37
C LYS A 153 21.04 11.23 3.32
N SER A 154 21.48 11.70 2.15
CA SER A 154 21.96 13.09 1.96
C SER A 154 20.85 14.14 2.16
N LYS A 155 19.57 13.77 1.97
CA LYS A 155 18.40 14.60 2.24
C LYS A 155 17.95 14.59 3.70
N GLY A 156 18.65 13.88 4.57
CA GLY A 156 18.35 13.81 6.01
C GLY A 156 17.28 12.77 6.37
N ILE A 157 16.81 11.97 5.42
CA ILE A 157 15.97 10.79 5.69
C ILE A 157 16.79 9.79 6.52
N LYS A 158 16.12 9.14 7.49
CA LYS A 158 16.80 8.28 8.48
C LYS A 158 16.68 6.79 8.19
N GLY A 159 15.91 6.40 7.19
CA GLY A 159 15.72 4.99 6.84
C GLY A 159 15.38 4.80 5.38
N TYR A 160 15.66 3.61 4.88
CA TYR A 160 15.41 3.22 3.50
C TYR A 160 14.89 1.78 3.44
N LYS A 161 13.77 1.57 2.75
CA LYS A 161 13.21 0.26 2.45
C LYS A 161 13.47 -0.08 0.99
N ALA A 162 14.31 -1.09 0.76
CA ALA A 162 14.57 -1.60 -0.58
C ALA A 162 13.49 -2.60 -1.00
N HIS A 163 13.05 -2.53 -2.27
CA HIS A 163 12.22 -3.55 -2.91
C HIS A 163 13.04 -4.31 -3.97
N PRO A 164 14.00 -5.15 -3.56
CA PRO A 164 14.67 -6.00 -4.52
C PRO A 164 13.72 -7.13 -4.92
N ALA A 165 13.54 -7.35 -6.20
CA ALA A 165 12.62 -8.34 -6.75
C ALA A 165 13.32 -9.22 -7.78
N GLY A 166 14.57 -9.48 -7.53
CA GLY A 166 15.40 -10.33 -8.37
C GLY A 166 15.46 -11.77 -7.85
N PRO A 167 16.34 -12.60 -8.45
CA PRO A 167 16.76 -13.84 -7.82
C PRO A 167 17.38 -13.53 -6.45
N VAL A 168 17.23 -14.46 -5.51
CA VAL A 168 17.72 -14.33 -4.12
C VAL A 168 19.17 -13.83 -4.04
N GLU A 169 20.03 -14.30 -4.94
CA GLU A 169 21.45 -13.89 -4.99
C GLU A 169 21.62 -12.40 -5.36
N PHE A 170 20.72 -11.86 -6.17
CA PHE A 170 20.73 -10.44 -6.48
C PHE A 170 20.27 -9.63 -5.26
N ASP A 171 19.18 -10.06 -4.61
CA ASP A 171 18.61 -9.38 -3.44
C ASP A 171 19.62 -9.36 -2.29
N MET A 172 20.28 -10.48 -2.04
CA MET A 172 21.36 -10.56 -1.03
C MET A 172 22.52 -9.62 -1.33
N LYS A 173 22.89 -9.42 -2.61
CA LYS A 173 23.91 -8.43 -3.01
C LYS A 173 23.43 -7.00 -2.77
N VAL A 174 22.17 -6.70 -3.07
CA VAL A 174 21.57 -5.38 -2.79
C VAL A 174 21.66 -5.08 -1.30
N HIS A 175 21.21 -6.02 -0.45
CA HIS A 175 21.22 -5.83 1.01
C HIS A 175 22.63 -5.53 1.55
N ALA A 176 23.63 -6.30 1.12
CA ALA A 176 24.99 -6.11 1.56
C ALA A 176 25.59 -4.78 1.08
N ALA A 177 25.44 -4.47 -0.21
CA ALA A 177 26.00 -3.26 -0.81
C ALA A 177 25.36 -1.98 -0.25
N VAL A 178 24.03 -1.97 -0.05
CA VAL A 178 23.36 -0.82 0.55
C VAL A 178 23.84 -0.59 1.99
N ARG A 179 23.94 -1.64 2.82
CA ARG A 179 24.46 -1.54 4.18
C ARG A 179 25.88 -1.00 4.22
N GLU A 180 26.74 -1.54 3.38
CA GLU A 180 28.15 -1.08 3.26
C GLU A 180 28.21 0.43 2.91
N ALA A 181 27.38 0.87 1.98
CA ALA A 181 27.39 2.25 1.51
C ALA A 181 26.82 3.25 2.53
N VAL A 182 25.73 2.88 3.22
CA VAL A 182 25.06 3.82 4.14
C VAL A 182 25.61 3.77 5.57
N GLY A 183 26.39 2.73 5.94
CA GLY A 183 26.93 2.55 7.28
C GLY A 183 25.90 2.02 8.28
N ASP A 184 26.35 1.72 9.51
CA ASP A 184 25.60 0.96 10.52
C ASP A 184 24.44 1.73 11.18
N ASP A 185 24.54 3.05 11.26
CA ASP A 185 23.55 3.90 11.94
C ASP A 185 22.30 4.20 11.10
N PHE A 186 22.30 3.83 9.82
CA PHE A 186 21.18 4.09 8.92
C PHE A 186 20.16 2.94 8.99
N ILE A 187 18.88 3.27 9.18
CA ILE A 187 17.81 2.27 9.31
C ILE A 187 17.54 1.65 7.93
N LEU A 188 17.70 0.34 7.82
CA LEU A 188 17.40 -0.40 6.61
C LEU A 188 16.26 -1.38 6.83
N MET A 189 15.44 -1.53 5.81
CA MET A 189 14.34 -2.48 5.71
C MET A 189 14.33 -3.07 4.30
N THR A 190 13.68 -4.21 4.14
CA THR A 190 13.52 -4.82 2.83
C THR A 190 12.15 -5.46 2.66
N ASP A 191 11.66 -5.43 1.41
CA ASP A 191 10.37 -5.95 0.99
C ASP A 191 10.52 -6.61 -0.41
N PRO A 192 10.71 -7.93 -0.49
CA PRO A 192 10.85 -8.66 -1.76
C PRO A 192 9.50 -8.95 -2.45
N VAL A 193 8.39 -8.52 -1.86
CA VAL A 193 7.05 -8.63 -2.45
C VAL A 193 6.64 -10.08 -2.79
N GLY A 194 6.85 -11.00 -1.86
CA GLY A 194 6.16 -12.30 -1.83
C GLY A 194 6.70 -13.44 -2.71
N ASP A 195 7.98 -13.47 -3.04
CA ASP A 195 8.50 -14.41 -4.05
C ASP A 195 9.41 -15.53 -3.52
N TYR A 196 9.72 -15.58 -2.21
CA TYR A 196 10.66 -16.57 -1.70
C TYR A 196 10.00 -17.91 -1.32
N THR A 197 10.77 -18.98 -1.45
CA THR A 197 10.51 -20.22 -0.70
C THR A 197 10.88 -20.02 0.78
N LEU A 198 10.44 -20.91 1.66
CA LEU A 198 10.76 -20.81 3.09
C LEU A 198 12.28 -20.88 3.34
N ASP A 199 12.99 -21.77 2.66
CA ASP A 199 14.44 -21.92 2.81
C ASP A 199 15.21 -20.67 2.32
N GLU A 200 14.76 -20.07 1.21
CA GLU A 200 15.30 -18.80 0.70
C GLU A 200 15.08 -17.66 1.67
N ALA A 201 13.87 -17.53 2.22
CA ALA A 201 13.55 -16.50 3.20
C ALA A 201 14.38 -16.66 4.49
N ILE A 202 14.58 -17.88 4.99
CA ILE A 202 15.46 -18.12 6.14
C ILE A 202 16.90 -17.70 5.82
N ARG A 203 17.42 -18.07 4.64
CA ARG A 203 18.77 -17.70 4.21
C ARG A 203 18.94 -16.19 4.10
N VAL A 204 17.99 -15.50 3.46
CA VAL A 204 17.99 -14.03 3.35
C VAL A 204 17.87 -13.39 4.73
N GLY A 205 16.93 -13.83 5.55
CA GLY A 205 16.71 -13.31 6.89
C GLY A 205 17.96 -13.41 7.77
N ARG A 206 18.66 -14.54 7.73
CA ARG A 206 19.96 -14.69 8.44
C ARG A 206 21.04 -13.72 7.98
N GLN A 207 21.01 -13.30 6.72
CA GLN A 207 21.89 -12.22 6.25
C GLN A 207 21.42 -10.86 6.78
N LEU A 208 20.10 -10.59 6.73
CA LEU A 208 19.52 -9.32 7.19
C LEU A 208 19.79 -9.09 8.68
N GLU A 209 19.71 -10.13 9.52
CA GLU A 209 20.12 -10.06 10.94
C GLU A 209 21.57 -9.60 11.10
N LYS A 210 22.51 -10.19 10.35
CA LYS A 210 23.93 -9.83 10.38
C LYS A 210 24.19 -8.41 9.89
N LEU A 211 23.37 -7.93 8.96
CA LEU A 211 23.43 -6.60 8.39
C LEU A 211 22.61 -5.57 9.19
N ASN A 212 22.04 -5.94 10.35
CA ASN A 212 21.23 -5.09 11.20
C ASN A 212 20.10 -4.39 10.45
N TYR A 213 19.33 -5.15 9.64
CA TYR A 213 18.08 -4.68 9.05
C TYR A 213 16.99 -4.69 10.12
N LYS A 214 16.08 -3.72 10.05
CA LYS A 214 15.05 -3.50 11.07
C LYS A 214 13.83 -4.41 10.91
N TRP A 215 13.45 -4.71 9.67
CA TRP A 215 12.40 -5.68 9.36
C TRP A 215 12.57 -6.27 7.97
N PHE A 216 11.90 -7.40 7.80
CA PHE A 216 11.81 -8.19 6.59
C PHE A 216 10.32 -8.32 6.24
N GLU A 217 9.84 -7.53 5.27
CA GLU A 217 8.46 -7.41 4.87
C GLU A 217 8.13 -8.37 3.73
N GLU A 218 6.95 -8.95 3.75
CA GLU A 218 6.36 -9.77 2.67
C GLU A 218 7.30 -10.75 1.96
N PRO A 219 8.07 -11.61 2.67
CA PRO A 219 8.89 -12.63 2.00
C PRO A 219 8.04 -13.68 1.27
N PHE A 220 6.77 -13.84 1.65
CA PHE A 220 5.79 -14.78 1.10
C PHE A 220 4.50 -14.07 0.74
N ARG A 221 3.62 -14.76 0.02
CA ARG A 221 2.26 -14.30 -0.24
C ARG A 221 1.42 -14.23 1.04
N ASP A 222 0.47 -13.32 1.09
CA ASP A 222 -0.33 -12.97 2.28
C ASP A 222 -1.03 -14.17 2.96
N PHE A 223 -1.46 -15.16 2.18
CA PHE A 223 -2.20 -16.32 2.69
C PHE A 223 -1.33 -17.50 3.10
N GLU A 224 0.00 -17.42 2.99
CA GLU A 224 0.93 -18.49 3.38
C GLU A 224 1.34 -18.39 4.87
N LEU A 225 0.35 -18.20 5.76
CA LEU A 225 0.54 -17.90 7.18
C LEU A 225 1.44 -18.89 7.91
N TYR A 226 1.42 -20.16 7.52
CA TYR A 226 2.28 -21.17 8.15
C TYR A 226 3.78 -20.90 7.89
N LYS A 227 4.14 -20.40 6.70
CA LYS A 227 5.53 -20.04 6.38
C LYS A 227 6.00 -18.85 7.21
N TYR A 228 5.12 -17.84 7.41
CA TYR A 228 5.41 -16.72 8.31
C TYR A 228 5.67 -17.21 9.73
N SER A 229 4.86 -18.15 10.24
CA SER A 229 5.05 -18.74 11.57
C SER A 229 6.39 -19.46 11.69
N GLU A 230 6.79 -20.25 10.68
CA GLU A 230 8.07 -20.94 10.68
C GLU A 230 9.25 -19.94 10.56
N LEU A 231 9.11 -18.91 9.73
CA LEU A 231 10.11 -17.87 9.59
C LEU A 231 10.34 -17.09 10.89
N CYS A 232 9.27 -16.71 11.59
CA CYS A 232 9.34 -16.03 12.90
C CYS A 232 9.98 -16.91 14.00
N ARG A 233 9.90 -18.24 13.89
CA ARG A 233 10.64 -19.14 14.80
C ARG A 233 12.11 -19.27 14.46
N ALA A 234 12.47 -19.03 13.20
CA ALA A 234 13.81 -19.20 12.71
C ALA A 234 14.66 -17.93 12.80
N LEU A 235 14.05 -16.74 12.88
CA LEU A 235 14.70 -15.43 12.81
C LEU A 235 14.32 -14.56 14.01
N ASP A 236 15.24 -13.63 14.33
CA ASP A 236 15.07 -12.61 15.38
C ASP A 236 14.85 -11.19 14.79
N ILE A 237 14.53 -11.07 13.50
CA ILE A 237 14.25 -9.83 12.76
C ILE A 237 12.76 -9.57 12.62
#